data_bd7af4a26c1fe1e4e8f7e079be64209e
#
_entry.id   bd7af4a26c1fe1e4e8f7e079be64209e
#
_cell.length_a   1.000
_cell.length_b   1.000
_cell.length_c   1.000
_cell.angle_alpha   90.00
_cell.angle_beta   90.00
_cell.angle_gamma   90.00
#
_symmetry.space_group_name_H-M   'P 1'
#
loop_
_entity.id
_entity.type
_entity.pdbx_description
1 polymer ?
#
loop_
_entity_poly.entity_id
_entity_poly.type
_entity_poly.pdbx_seq_one_letter_code
_entity_poly.pdbx_strand_id
1 'polypeptide(L)'
;MSIAGGVDMAIERARSINCTAMQMFVKNNMQWFARPLTRDEIARFRKHQQRSELLSIFAHANYLINLAATNQQFHANSIRSLSEELVRADQLELPFLVLHPGAHLGAGEEAGLEKIVKSIDRVLSSLPKIKTRLALETTAGQGSCLGNKFEHLAYIISRVLEPNRLCVCLDTAHVFAADYDIASDASVRKTFREFDRVVGLDRLVAIHLNDSKTLRGSRVDRHEHIGKGKIGLPAFRFIMRDRRFRNIPKVLETPKGKDLREDVVNLRTLHRLSRRIPRYYLKGGAPGSPRLRSG
;
A
#
# COMPACT_ATOMS: atom_id res chain seq x y z
N MET A 1 -7.79 -6.04 -4.74
CA MET A 1 -8.92 -6.68 -5.46
C MET A 1 -9.05 -8.13 -5.05
N SER A 2 -10.29 -8.67 -4.96
CA SER A 2 -10.55 -10.08 -4.62
C SER A 2 -10.09 -11.03 -5.74
N ILE A 3 -9.46 -12.15 -5.35
CA ILE A 3 -9.05 -13.23 -6.26
C ILE A 3 -10.05 -14.40 -6.29
N ALA A 4 -11.25 -14.23 -5.76
CA ALA A 4 -12.27 -15.28 -5.80
C ALA A 4 -12.56 -15.67 -7.25
N GLY A 5 -12.49 -16.97 -7.56
CA GLY A 5 -12.65 -17.52 -8.92
C GLY A 5 -11.36 -17.60 -9.74
N GLY A 6 -10.23 -17.08 -9.22
CA GLY A 6 -8.92 -17.12 -9.87
C GLY A 6 -8.16 -15.79 -9.76
N VAL A 7 -6.84 -15.83 -9.87
CA VAL A 7 -5.99 -14.62 -9.77
C VAL A 7 -6.27 -13.63 -10.92
N ASP A 8 -6.62 -14.13 -12.09
CA ASP A 8 -7.05 -13.36 -13.27
C ASP A 8 -8.34 -12.57 -13.06
N MET A 9 -9.26 -13.08 -12.24
CA MET A 9 -10.52 -12.40 -11.91
C MET A 9 -10.33 -11.11 -11.13
N ALA A 10 -9.19 -10.91 -10.46
CA ALA A 10 -8.87 -9.64 -9.82
C ALA A 10 -8.71 -8.51 -10.84
N ILE A 11 -8.13 -8.81 -12.01
CA ILE A 11 -7.97 -7.86 -13.12
C ILE A 11 -9.34 -7.43 -13.66
N GLU A 12 -10.24 -8.39 -13.88
CA GLU A 12 -11.58 -8.09 -14.37
C GLU A 12 -12.38 -7.21 -13.40
N ARG A 13 -12.25 -7.46 -12.09
CA ARG A 13 -12.87 -6.60 -11.06
C ARG A 13 -12.29 -5.18 -11.06
N ALA A 14 -10.98 -5.05 -11.23
CA ALA A 14 -10.35 -3.72 -11.33
C ALA A 14 -10.81 -2.96 -12.59
N ARG A 15 -10.91 -3.66 -13.73
CA ARG A 15 -11.42 -3.09 -14.99
C ARG A 15 -12.87 -2.65 -14.88
N SER A 16 -13.73 -3.41 -14.21
CA SER A 16 -15.16 -3.10 -14.08
C SER A 16 -15.44 -1.76 -13.40
N ILE A 17 -14.47 -1.22 -12.65
CA ILE A 17 -14.58 0.08 -11.97
C ILE A 17 -13.52 1.09 -12.48
N ASN A 18 -12.91 0.84 -13.65
CA ASN A 18 -11.94 1.72 -14.31
C ASN A 18 -10.71 2.04 -13.45
N CYS A 19 -10.17 1.06 -12.73
CA CYS A 19 -8.89 1.22 -12.04
C CYS A 19 -7.73 1.35 -13.05
N THR A 20 -6.73 2.16 -12.70
CA THR A 20 -5.44 2.25 -13.40
C THR A 20 -4.32 1.54 -12.66
N ALA A 21 -4.52 1.21 -11.39
CA ALA A 21 -3.63 0.39 -10.58
C ALA A 21 -4.47 -0.52 -9.67
N MET A 22 -3.93 -1.68 -9.31
CA MET A 22 -4.57 -2.57 -8.36
C MET A 22 -3.57 -3.32 -7.50
N GLN A 23 -4.02 -3.65 -6.29
CA GLN A 23 -3.39 -4.60 -5.38
C GLN A 23 -4.26 -5.84 -5.25
N MET A 24 -3.63 -7.00 -5.12
CA MET A 24 -4.31 -8.27 -4.90
C MET A 24 -3.51 -9.17 -3.94
N PHE A 25 -4.16 -10.17 -3.36
CA PHE A 25 -3.45 -11.28 -2.74
C PHE A 25 -3.09 -12.32 -3.80
N VAL A 26 -1.96 -13.01 -3.65
CA VAL A 26 -1.54 -14.07 -4.57
C VAL A 26 -2.08 -15.44 -4.18
N LYS A 27 -2.75 -15.53 -3.02
CA LYS A 27 -3.50 -16.67 -2.48
C LYS A 27 -4.55 -16.19 -1.50
N ASN A 28 -5.31 -17.10 -0.90
CA ASN A 28 -6.23 -16.75 0.19
C ASN A 28 -5.43 -16.16 1.37
N ASN A 29 -5.79 -14.93 1.75
CA ASN A 29 -5.10 -14.16 2.80
C ASN A 29 -5.32 -14.68 4.24
N MET A 30 -6.18 -15.68 4.42
CA MET A 30 -6.45 -16.34 5.71
C MET A 30 -5.84 -17.74 5.79
N GLN A 31 -5.00 -18.12 4.83
CA GLN A 31 -4.35 -19.43 4.78
C GLN A 31 -2.82 -19.28 4.72
N TRP A 32 -2.13 -20.11 5.50
CA TRP A 32 -0.66 -20.16 5.49
C TRP A 32 -0.09 -20.55 4.13
N PHE A 33 -0.65 -21.59 3.53
CA PHE A 33 -0.14 -22.21 2.32
C PHE A 33 -1.24 -22.43 1.29
N ALA A 34 -0.84 -22.50 0.03
CA ALA A 34 -1.74 -22.82 -1.07
C ALA A 34 -1.01 -23.72 -2.08
N ARG A 35 -1.77 -24.50 -2.86
CA ARG A 35 -1.17 -25.23 -3.98
C ARG A 35 -0.45 -24.28 -4.94
N PRO A 36 0.62 -24.72 -5.63
CA PRO A 36 1.25 -23.91 -6.67
C PRO A 36 0.27 -23.42 -7.72
N LEU A 37 0.54 -22.27 -8.33
CA LEU A 37 -0.18 -21.82 -9.51
C LEU A 37 0.08 -22.78 -10.68
N THR A 38 -0.96 -23.15 -11.40
CA THR A 38 -0.81 -23.92 -12.63
C THR A 38 -0.33 -23.04 -13.78
N ARG A 39 0.26 -23.66 -14.81
CA ARG A 39 0.66 -22.95 -16.04
C ARG A 39 -0.52 -22.22 -16.68
N ASP A 40 -1.70 -22.82 -16.67
CA ASP A 40 -2.92 -22.21 -17.23
C ASP A 40 -3.40 -21.01 -16.42
N GLU A 41 -3.31 -21.05 -15.10
CA GLU A 41 -3.63 -19.88 -14.24
C GLU A 41 -2.71 -18.71 -14.52
N ILE A 42 -1.41 -18.99 -14.63
CA ILE A 42 -0.40 -17.98 -14.98
C ILE A 42 -0.65 -17.41 -16.39
N ALA A 43 -0.92 -18.28 -17.37
CA ALA A 43 -1.20 -17.87 -18.74
C ALA A 43 -2.46 -17.00 -18.84
N ARG A 44 -3.55 -17.38 -18.13
CA ARG A 44 -4.77 -16.57 -18.09
C ARG A 44 -4.53 -15.22 -17.46
N PHE A 45 -3.82 -15.18 -16.31
CA PHE A 45 -3.48 -13.92 -15.65
C PHE A 45 -2.72 -12.97 -16.58
N ARG A 46 -1.66 -13.45 -17.22
CA ARG A 46 -0.85 -12.68 -18.17
C ARG A 46 -1.67 -12.16 -19.36
N LYS A 47 -2.54 -13.00 -19.90
CA LYS A 47 -3.45 -12.61 -20.99
C LYS A 47 -4.39 -11.48 -20.56
N HIS A 48 -4.98 -11.55 -19.36
CA HIS A 48 -5.84 -10.49 -18.84
C HIS A 48 -5.05 -9.22 -18.55
N GLN A 49 -3.82 -9.34 -18.00
CA GLN A 49 -2.93 -8.20 -17.74
C GLN A 49 -2.60 -7.45 -19.04
N GLN A 50 -2.18 -8.15 -20.10
CA GLN A 50 -1.84 -7.56 -21.40
C GLN A 50 -3.03 -6.85 -22.07
N ARG A 51 -4.25 -7.30 -21.80
CA ARG A 51 -5.48 -6.70 -22.33
C ARG A 51 -6.07 -5.62 -21.44
N SER A 52 -5.49 -5.41 -20.28
CA SER A 52 -5.96 -4.40 -19.33
C SER A 52 -5.26 -3.06 -19.57
N GLU A 53 -5.92 -1.98 -19.18
CA GLU A 53 -5.33 -0.63 -19.13
C GLU A 53 -4.66 -0.35 -17.77
N LEU A 54 -4.43 -1.40 -16.97
CA LEU A 54 -3.77 -1.28 -15.67
C LEU A 54 -2.28 -0.97 -15.86
N LEU A 55 -1.88 0.17 -15.36
CA LEU A 55 -0.48 0.64 -15.39
C LEU A 55 0.38 -0.04 -14.34
N SER A 56 -0.23 -0.55 -13.28
CA SER A 56 0.47 -1.25 -12.19
C SER A 56 -0.44 -2.29 -11.54
N ILE A 57 0.09 -3.50 -11.41
CA ILE A 57 -0.50 -4.59 -10.61
C ILE A 57 0.57 -5.05 -9.64
N PHE A 58 0.27 -5.13 -8.36
CA PHE A 58 1.18 -5.61 -7.33
C PHE A 58 0.44 -6.43 -6.28
N ALA A 59 1.19 -7.13 -5.46
CA ALA A 59 0.62 -8.01 -4.45
C ALA A 59 0.77 -7.48 -3.04
N HIS A 60 -0.09 -7.99 -2.15
CA HIS A 60 0.05 -7.87 -0.70
C HIS A 60 0.17 -9.26 -0.08
N ALA A 61 1.06 -9.41 0.89
CA ALA A 61 1.23 -10.62 1.65
C ALA A 61 0.04 -10.88 2.58
N ASN A 62 -0.19 -12.14 2.94
CA ASN A 62 -1.29 -12.47 3.85
C ASN A 62 -1.05 -11.91 5.27
N TYR A 63 -2.14 -11.71 6.00
CA TYR A 63 -2.13 -11.12 7.35
C TYR A 63 -1.56 -12.04 8.45
N LEU A 64 -1.33 -13.32 8.16
CA LEU A 64 -0.79 -14.27 9.13
C LEU A 64 0.73 -14.12 9.31
N ILE A 65 1.42 -13.54 8.32
CA ILE A 65 2.88 -13.41 8.34
C ILE A 65 3.31 -12.41 9.41
N ASN A 66 4.17 -12.87 10.31
CA ASN A 66 4.87 -12.04 11.28
C ASN A 66 6.34 -12.47 11.36
N LEU A 67 7.23 -11.68 10.75
CA LEU A 67 8.67 -12.00 10.69
C LEU A 67 9.39 -11.81 12.03
N ALA A 68 8.74 -11.17 13.01
CA ALA A 68 9.25 -11.02 14.38
C ALA A 68 8.59 -11.96 15.39
N ALA A 69 7.77 -12.92 14.95
CA ALA A 69 7.03 -13.81 15.83
C ALA A 69 7.95 -14.55 16.82
N THR A 70 7.58 -14.57 18.10
CA THR A 70 8.36 -15.20 19.16
C THR A 70 8.20 -16.73 19.18
N ASN A 71 7.02 -17.23 18.82
CA ASN A 71 6.77 -18.66 18.68
C ASN A 71 7.50 -19.22 17.46
N GLN A 72 8.31 -20.25 17.66
CA GLN A 72 9.19 -20.82 16.63
C GLN A 72 8.41 -21.38 15.43
N GLN A 73 7.32 -22.11 15.67
CA GLN A 73 6.52 -22.71 14.59
C GLN A 73 5.80 -21.64 13.78
N PHE A 74 5.26 -20.64 14.45
CA PHE A 74 4.58 -19.52 13.78
C PHE A 74 5.57 -18.69 12.94
N HIS A 75 6.77 -18.47 13.46
CA HIS A 75 7.86 -17.81 12.74
C HIS A 75 8.31 -18.61 11.51
N ALA A 76 8.49 -19.92 11.64
CA ALA A 76 8.84 -20.79 10.52
C ALA A 76 7.74 -20.77 9.43
N ASN A 77 6.47 -20.81 9.81
CA ASN A 77 5.35 -20.67 8.88
C ASN A 77 5.35 -19.31 8.20
N SER A 78 5.68 -18.23 8.89
CA SER A 78 5.77 -16.88 8.34
C SER A 78 6.85 -16.80 7.24
N ILE A 79 8.04 -17.33 7.51
CA ILE A 79 9.14 -17.38 6.53
C ILE A 79 8.73 -18.20 5.30
N ARG A 80 8.19 -19.42 5.51
CA ARG A 80 7.76 -20.29 4.41
C ARG A 80 6.63 -19.63 3.59
N SER A 81 5.63 -19.04 4.25
CA SER A 81 4.51 -18.39 3.58
C SER A 81 4.99 -17.20 2.74
N LEU A 82 5.88 -16.35 3.27
CA LEU A 82 6.45 -15.23 2.55
C LEU A 82 7.24 -15.71 1.32
N SER A 83 8.05 -16.77 1.46
CA SER A 83 8.78 -17.35 0.34
C SER A 83 7.83 -17.85 -0.76
N GLU A 84 6.78 -18.57 -0.40
CA GLU A 84 5.76 -19.03 -1.37
C GLU A 84 5.04 -17.87 -2.06
N GLU A 85 4.73 -16.80 -1.34
CA GLU A 85 4.05 -15.64 -1.92
C GLU A 85 4.94 -14.83 -2.86
N LEU A 86 6.23 -14.69 -2.55
CA LEU A 86 7.22 -14.09 -3.47
C LEU A 86 7.36 -14.90 -4.75
N VAL A 87 7.44 -16.24 -4.67
CA VAL A 87 7.47 -17.12 -5.85
C VAL A 87 6.21 -16.95 -6.69
N ARG A 88 5.03 -16.91 -6.08
CA ARG A 88 3.76 -16.71 -6.80
C ARG A 88 3.67 -15.33 -7.44
N ALA A 89 4.10 -14.28 -6.75
CA ALA A 89 4.15 -12.93 -7.28
C ALA A 89 5.08 -12.83 -8.48
N ASP A 90 6.25 -13.45 -8.42
CA ASP A 90 7.22 -13.49 -9.51
C ASP A 90 6.72 -14.28 -10.73
N GLN A 91 6.05 -15.42 -10.51
CA GLN A 91 5.38 -16.18 -11.59
C GLN A 91 4.32 -15.36 -12.32
N LEU A 92 3.65 -14.43 -11.62
CA LEU A 92 2.69 -13.49 -12.17
C LEU A 92 3.34 -12.19 -12.69
N GLU A 93 4.68 -12.09 -12.66
CA GLU A 93 5.46 -10.93 -13.09
C GLU A 93 5.08 -9.64 -12.34
N LEU A 94 4.72 -9.76 -11.06
CA LEU A 94 4.40 -8.61 -10.23
C LEU A 94 5.68 -7.93 -9.72
N PRO A 95 5.78 -6.60 -9.79
CA PRO A 95 7.03 -5.88 -9.49
C PRO A 95 7.42 -5.93 -8.01
N PHE A 96 6.45 -6.03 -7.12
CA PHE A 96 6.70 -6.10 -5.67
C PHE A 96 5.53 -6.75 -4.92
N LEU A 97 5.84 -7.24 -3.72
CA LEU A 97 4.91 -7.79 -2.73
C LEU A 97 4.96 -6.89 -1.48
N VAL A 98 3.84 -6.28 -1.12
CA VAL A 98 3.71 -5.45 0.09
C VAL A 98 3.61 -6.35 1.31
N LEU A 99 4.26 -5.98 2.40
CA LEU A 99 4.30 -6.74 3.65
C LEU A 99 4.32 -5.81 4.86
N HIS A 100 3.46 -6.02 5.84
CA HIS A 100 3.66 -5.50 7.19
C HIS A 100 4.92 -6.16 7.80
N PRO A 101 5.90 -5.40 8.30
CA PRO A 101 7.18 -5.99 8.76
C PRO A 101 7.02 -7.06 9.83
N GLY A 102 6.06 -6.87 10.75
CA GLY A 102 5.75 -7.82 11.82
C GLY A 102 5.47 -7.15 13.16
N ALA A 103 5.34 -7.96 14.21
CA ALA A 103 5.07 -7.53 15.57
C ALA A 103 5.97 -8.28 16.56
N HIS A 104 6.60 -7.56 17.51
CA HIS A 104 7.60 -8.13 18.42
C HIS A 104 7.00 -8.96 19.58
N LEU A 105 5.69 -8.90 19.80
CA LEU A 105 4.95 -9.75 20.74
C LEU A 105 5.59 -9.83 22.15
N GLY A 106 6.05 -8.69 22.67
CA GLY A 106 6.69 -8.59 23.99
C GLY A 106 8.21 -8.77 24.01
N ALA A 107 8.86 -9.20 22.91
CA ALA A 107 10.32 -9.35 22.86
C ALA A 107 11.10 -8.02 22.85
N GLY A 108 10.42 -6.89 22.63
CA GLY A 108 11.03 -5.58 22.50
C GLY A 108 11.26 -5.16 21.03
N GLU A 109 11.28 -3.85 20.81
CA GLU A 109 11.36 -3.24 19.48
C GLU A 109 12.66 -3.64 18.75
N GLU A 110 13.81 -3.50 19.42
CA GLU A 110 15.13 -3.78 18.85
C GLU A 110 15.27 -5.28 18.45
N ALA A 111 14.95 -6.19 19.38
CA ALA A 111 14.98 -7.63 19.11
C ALA A 111 14.02 -8.03 17.98
N GLY A 112 12.84 -7.38 17.91
CA GLY A 112 11.88 -7.57 16.84
C GLY A 112 12.43 -7.13 15.47
N LEU A 113 13.05 -5.95 15.40
CA LEU A 113 13.66 -5.43 14.17
C LEU A 113 14.82 -6.31 13.69
N GLU A 114 15.71 -6.73 14.60
CA GLU A 114 16.79 -7.66 14.24
C GLU A 114 16.25 -9.00 13.69
N LYS A 115 15.17 -9.50 14.30
CA LYS A 115 14.56 -10.74 13.86
C LYS A 115 13.93 -10.61 12.47
N ILE A 116 13.31 -9.45 12.16
CA ILE A 116 12.80 -9.14 10.83
C ILE A 116 13.94 -9.14 9.81
N VAL A 117 15.06 -8.46 10.09
CA VAL A 117 16.23 -8.43 9.21
C VAL A 117 16.70 -9.86 8.89
N LYS A 118 16.98 -10.68 9.91
CA LYS A 118 17.41 -12.08 9.75
C LYS A 118 16.39 -12.91 8.96
N SER A 119 15.11 -12.66 9.16
CA SER A 119 14.03 -13.37 8.45
C SER A 119 13.98 -13.00 6.97
N ILE A 120 14.10 -11.70 6.66
CA ILE A 120 14.16 -11.20 5.27
C ILE A 120 15.39 -11.78 4.56
N ASP A 121 16.56 -11.71 5.18
CA ASP A 121 17.79 -12.28 4.61
C ASP A 121 17.64 -13.76 4.31
N ARG A 122 17.07 -14.53 5.24
CA ARG A 122 16.80 -15.96 5.03
C ARG A 122 15.87 -16.20 3.85
N VAL A 123 14.80 -15.43 3.70
CA VAL A 123 13.85 -15.54 2.58
C VAL A 123 14.54 -15.18 1.27
N LEU A 124 15.16 -14.00 1.20
CA LEU A 124 15.75 -13.50 -0.04
C LEU A 124 16.95 -14.36 -0.50
N SER A 125 17.81 -14.83 0.40
CA SER A 125 18.92 -15.73 0.10
C SER A 125 18.44 -17.09 -0.44
N SER A 126 17.26 -17.57 0.00
CA SER A 126 16.66 -18.79 -0.56
C SER A 126 16.06 -18.62 -1.96
N LEU A 127 15.89 -17.37 -2.40
CA LEU A 127 15.21 -17.00 -3.66
C LEU A 127 16.06 -16.04 -4.52
N PRO A 128 17.30 -16.41 -4.89
CA PRO A 128 18.23 -15.50 -5.56
C PRO A 128 17.80 -15.11 -6.98
N LYS A 129 16.91 -15.88 -7.62
CA LYS A 129 16.44 -15.64 -8.99
C LYS A 129 15.15 -14.85 -9.08
N ILE A 130 14.45 -14.62 -7.96
CA ILE A 130 13.18 -13.90 -7.93
C ILE A 130 13.43 -12.41 -8.14
N LYS A 131 12.69 -11.81 -9.08
CA LYS A 131 12.79 -10.39 -9.44
C LYS A 131 11.81 -9.53 -8.64
N THR A 132 10.73 -10.11 -8.17
CA THR A 132 9.74 -9.42 -7.31
C THR A 132 10.42 -8.89 -6.06
N ARG A 133 10.33 -7.57 -5.82
CA ARG A 133 10.88 -6.92 -4.63
C ARG A 133 9.92 -7.07 -3.45
N LEU A 134 10.44 -6.90 -2.24
CA LEU A 134 9.64 -6.85 -1.02
C LEU A 134 9.42 -5.39 -0.62
N ALA A 135 8.17 -4.96 -0.57
CA ALA A 135 7.78 -3.61 -0.16
C ALA A 135 7.34 -3.63 1.31
N LEU A 136 8.17 -3.07 2.19
CA LEU A 136 7.82 -2.90 3.60
C LEU A 136 6.75 -1.83 3.73
N GLU A 137 5.66 -2.13 4.42
CA GLU A 137 4.58 -1.17 4.64
C GLU A 137 4.75 -0.42 5.95
N THR A 138 4.45 0.88 5.94
CA THR A 138 4.23 1.64 7.18
C THR A 138 3.03 1.07 7.92
N THR A 139 3.10 0.94 9.24
CA THR A 139 2.02 0.40 10.08
C THR A 139 1.50 1.42 11.08
N ALA A 140 0.30 1.20 11.59
CA ALA A 140 -0.30 2.06 12.63
C ALA A 140 0.39 1.94 14.01
N GLY A 141 1.21 0.90 14.22
CA GLY A 141 1.80 0.62 15.53
C GLY A 141 0.80 0.02 16.52
N GLN A 142 -0.25 -0.65 16.03
CA GLN A 142 -1.23 -1.32 16.88
C GLN A 142 -0.58 -2.46 17.66
N GLY A 143 -0.79 -2.49 18.99
CA GLY A 143 -0.16 -3.48 19.85
C GLY A 143 1.37 -3.36 19.82
N SER A 144 2.04 -4.39 19.30
CA SER A 144 3.51 -4.45 19.18
C SER A 144 4.00 -4.44 17.73
N CYS A 145 3.17 -3.95 16.78
CA CYS A 145 3.51 -3.87 15.37
C CYS A 145 4.69 -2.91 15.13
N LEU A 146 5.64 -3.39 14.34
CA LEU A 146 6.82 -2.65 13.87
C LEU A 146 6.55 -2.05 12.48
N GLY A 147 7.30 -0.99 12.11
CA GLY A 147 7.06 -0.23 10.87
C GLY A 147 6.24 1.04 11.07
N ASN A 148 5.84 1.35 12.31
CA ASN A 148 5.10 2.57 12.67
C ASN A 148 6.00 3.81 12.80
N LYS A 149 7.31 3.65 12.79
CA LYS A 149 8.32 4.71 12.70
C LYS A 149 9.07 4.57 11.39
N PHE A 150 9.37 5.66 10.71
CA PHE A 150 10.18 5.63 9.50
C PHE A 150 11.57 5.05 9.76
N GLU A 151 12.11 5.27 10.96
CA GLU A 151 13.37 4.70 11.43
C GLU A 151 13.36 3.17 11.47
N HIS A 152 12.21 2.52 11.72
CA HIS A 152 12.09 1.06 11.65
C HIS A 152 12.36 0.54 10.23
N LEU A 153 11.77 1.21 9.22
CA LEU A 153 11.96 0.84 7.82
C LEU A 153 13.40 1.10 7.38
N ALA A 154 13.96 2.25 7.74
CA ALA A 154 15.35 2.60 7.47
C ALA A 154 16.32 1.60 8.13
N TYR A 155 16.07 1.21 9.39
CA TYR A 155 16.85 0.20 10.10
C TYR A 155 16.85 -1.13 9.35
N ILE A 156 15.66 -1.65 9.00
CA ILE A 156 15.54 -2.92 8.28
C ILE A 156 16.30 -2.84 6.94
N ILE A 157 16.03 -1.80 6.13
CA ILE A 157 16.64 -1.64 4.81
C ILE A 157 18.17 -1.53 4.89
N SER A 158 18.70 -0.84 5.90
CA SER A 158 20.16 -0.65 6.04
C SER A 158 20.91 -1.88 6.57
N ARG A 159 20.20 -2.85 7.14
CA ARG A 159 20.80 -4.03 7.79
C ARG A 159 20.65 -5.33 7.02
N VAL A 160 19.72 -5.42 6.06
CA VAL A 160 19.60 -6.61 5.21
C VAL A 160 20.76 -6.74 4.23
N LEU A 161 21.07 -7.96 3.81
CA LEU A 161 22.16 -8.26 2.88
C LEU A 161 21.90 -7.70 1.47
N GLU A 162 20.63 -7.66 1.04
CA GLU A 162 20.23 -7.23 -0.31
C GLU A 162 19.26 -6.03 -0.26
N PRO A 163 19.71 -4.82 0.16
CA PRO A 163 18.81 -3.66 0.35
C PRO A 163 18.12 -3.18 -0.93
N ASN A 164 18.67 -3.51 -2.11
CA ASN A 164 18.08 -3.16 -3.41
C ASN A 164 16.83 -3.99 -3.74
N ARG A 165 16.61 -5.11 -3.06
CA ARG A 165 15.41 -5.93 -3.18
C ARG A 165 14.28 -5.44 -2.27
N LEU A 166 14.55 -4.42 -1.43
CA LEU A 166 13.56 -3.81 -0.58
C LEU A 166 13.10 -2.47 -1.13
N CYS A 167 11.81 -2.21 -0.96
CA CYS A 167 11.17 -0.92 -1.23
C CYS A 167 10.11 -0.66 -0.15
N VAL A 168 9.35 0.42 -0.27
CA VAL A 168 8.40 0.84 0.77
C VAL A 168 7.04 1.13 0.16
N CYS A 169 5.99 0.71 0.86
CA CYS A 169 4.62 1.15 0.68
C CYS A 169 4.22 2.06 1.85
N LEU A 170 3.68 3.23 1.56
CA LEU A 170 3.18 4.14 2.59
C LEU A 170 1.66 4.09 2.64
N ASP A 171 1.10 3.75 3.81
CA ASP A 171 -0.34 3.84 4.07
C ASP A 171 -0.67 5.12 4.84
N THR A 172 -1.62 5.91 4.33
CA THR A 172 -1.99 7.21 4.91
C THR A 172 -2.72 7.07 6.25
N ALA A 173 -3.55 6.05 6.45
CA ALA A 173 -4.20 5.80 7.73
C ALA A 173 -3.19 5.31 8.78
N HIS A 174 -2.24 4.47 8.37
CA HIS A 174 -1.21 3.95 9.25
C HIS A 174 -0.29 5.04 9.77
N VAL A 175 0.28 5.88 8.89
CA VAL A 175 1.16 6.96 9.34
C VAL A 175 0.42 7.96 10.20
N PHE A 176 -0.87 8.25 9.93
CA PHE A 176 -1.68 9.12 10.77
C PHE A 176 -1.92 8.51 12.17
N ALA A 177 -2.29 7.24 12.23
CA ALA A 177 -2.46 6.52 13.49
C ALA A 177 -1.14 6.39 14.27
N ALA A 178 0.02 6.35 13.58
CA ALA A 178 1.36 6.34 14.16
C ALA A 178 1.88 7.72 14.61
N ASP A 179 1.02 8.76 14.61
CA ASP A 179 1.28 10.14 15.04
C ASP A 179 1.93 11.07 14.00
N TYR A 180 2.16 10.63 12.77
CA TYR A 180 2.59 11.55 11.71
C TYR A 180 1.41 12.42 11.27
N ASP A 181 1.55 13.74 11.40
CA ASP A 181 0.49 14.66 10.99
C ASP A 181 0.44 14.81 9.47
N ILE A 182 -0.71 14.48 8.90
CA ILE A 182 -1.00 14.65 7.48
C ILE A 182 -2.36 15.34 7.23
N ALA A 183 -2.96 15.96 8.25
CA ALA A 183 -4.30 16.53 8.15
C ALA A 183 -4.36 17.87 7.39
N SER A 184 -3.21 18.52 7.14
CA SER A 184 -3.13 19.78 6.41
C SER A 184 -2.06 19.74 5.30
N ASP A 185 -2.15 20.62 4.31
CA ASP A 185 -1.14 20.76 3.25
C ASP A 185 0.28 21.00 3.82
N ALA A 186 0.40 21.74 4.92
CA ALA A 186 1.68 22.03 5.57
C ALA A 186 2.25 20.79 6.28
N SER A 187 1.41 20.09 7.04
CA SER A 187 1.82 18.91 7.80
C SER A 187 2.14 17.72 6.87
N VAL A 188 1.36 17.49 5.80
CA VAL A 188 1.69 16.50 4.78
C VAL A 188 3.08 16.74 4.19
N ARG A 189 3.40 18.00 3.82
CA ARG A 189 4.73 18.35 3.30
C ARG A 189 5.83 18.06 4.29
N LYS A 190 5.60 18.33 5.58
CA LYS A 190 6.57 18.05 6.65
C LYS A 190 6.80 16.55 6.77
N THR A 191 5.73 15.76 6.86
CA THR A 191 5.79 14.29 6.98
C THR A 191 6.50 13.65 5.79
N PHE A 192 6.20 14.06 4.54
CA PHE A 192 6.91 13.52 3.38
C PHE A 192 8.36 14.00 3.26
N ARG A 193 8.74 15.17 3.80
CA ARG A 193 10.17 15.55 3.91
C ARG A 193 10.90 14.69 4.95
N GLU A 194 10.23 14.36 6.05
CA GLU A 194 10.79 13.47 7.07
C GLU A 194 10.96 12.05 6.51
N PHE A 195 9.95 11.52 5.81
CA PHE A 195 10.04 10.24 5.10
C PHE A 195 11.22 10.22 4.12
N ASP A 196 11.37 11.27 3.32
CA ASP A 196 12.47 11.40 2.35
C ASP A 196 13.85 11.40 3.01
N ARG A 197 13.98 12.13 4.11
CA ARG A 197 15.22 12.21 4.89
C ARG A 197 15.60 10.88 5.55
N VAL A 198 14.63 10.12 6.07
CA VAL A 198 14.86 8.90 6.87
C VAL A 198 14.92 7.65 6.00
N VAL A 199 14.01 7.53 5.02
CA VAL A 199 13.83 6.33 4.19
C VAL A 199 14.31 6.56 2.76
N GLY A 200 14.04 7.74 2.20
CA GLY A 200 14.23 8.08 0.80
C GLY A 200 12.95 7.89 -0.04
N LEU A 201 12.59 8.92 -0.82
CA LEU A 201 11.44 8.83 -1.74
C LEU A 201 11.67 7.88 -2.92
N ASP A 202 12.90 7.60 -3.27
CA ASP A 202 13.30 6.61 -4.28
C ASP A 202 12.91 5.17 -3.90
N ARG A 203 12.75 4.90 -2.60
CA ARG A 203 12.25 3.62 -2.06
C ARG A 203 10.73 3.48 -2.13
N LEU A 204 9.99 4.58 -2.29
CA LEU A 204 8.52 4.56 -2.27
C LEU A 204 7.96 4.04 -3.59
N VAL A 205 7.35 2.86 -3.57
CA VAL A 205 6.82 2.19 -4.78
C VAL A 205 5.31 2.12 -4.84
N ALA A 206 4.61 2.32 -3.72
CA ALA A 206 3.15 2.36 -3.66
C ALA A 206 2.66 3.25 -2.52
N ILE A 207 1.44 3.76 -2.64
CA ILE A 207 0.74 4.46 -1.58
C ILE A 207 -0.63 3.84 -1.40
N HIS A 208 -0.96 3.38 -0.18
CA HIS A 208 -2.32 3.07 0.21
C HIS A 208 -3.02 4.37 0.62
N LEU A 209 -4.06 4.74 -0.11
CA LEU A 209 -4.87 5.93 0.16
C LEU A 209 -6.08 5.53 0.98
N ASN A 210 -5.97 5.61 2.29
CA ASN A 210 -7.02 5.30 3.24
C ASN A 210 -7.21 6.49 4.18
N ASP A 211 -8.47 6.91 4.43
CA ASP A 211 -8.77 7.82 5.53
C ASP A 211 -8.78 7.02 6.84
N SER A 212 -8.70 7.66 7.97
CA SER A 212 -8.65 7.00 9.28
C SER A 212 -9.93 7.26 10.09
N LYS A 213 -10.54 6.19 10.62
CA LYS A 213 -11.63 6.31 11.60
C LYS A 213 -11.14 6.87 12.94
N THR A 214 -9.88 6.64 13.26
CA THR A 214 -9.28 6.96 14.55
C THR A 214 -8.48 8.25 14.50
N LEU A 215 -8.23 8.84 15.66
CA LEU A 215 -7.45 10.06 15.80
C LEU A 215 -5.96 9.81 15.52
N ARG A 216 -5.24 10.89 15.21
CA ARG A 216 -3.79 10.88 15.12
C ARG A 216 -3.15 10.35 16.40
N GLY A 217 -2.14 9.51 16.27
CA GLY A 217 -1.42 8.92 17.39
C GLY A 217 -2.17 7.84 18.16
N SER A 218 -3.37 7.44 17.67
CA SER A 218 -4.19 6.41 18.33
C SER A 218 -3.55 5.02 18.36
N ARG A 219 -2.63 4.73 17.44
CA ARG A 219 -2.06 3.41 17.18
C ARG A 219 -3.11 2.32 16.93
N VAL A 220 -4.22 2.70 16.28
CA VAL A 220 -5.31 1.79 15.95
C VAL A 220 -5.53 1.82 14.44
N ASP A 221 -5.37 0.66 13.82
CA ASP A 221 -5.58 0.45 12.39
C ASP A 221 -7.07 0.29 12.09
N ARG A 222 -7.68 1.37 11.59
CA ARG A 222 -9.10 1.39 11.16
C ARG A 222 -9.27 2.35 9.99
N HIS A 223 -9.38 1.79 8.80
CA HIS A 223 -9.57 2.54 7.56
C HIS A 223 -10.97 3.11 7.43
N GLU A 224 -11.07 4.28 6.79
CA GLU A 224 -12.31 4.95 6.45
C GLU A 224 -12.28 5.40 4.98
N HIS A 225 -13.45 5.72 4.43
CA HIS A 225 -13.60 6.25 3.08
C HIS A 225 -12.97 7.63 2.96
N ILE A 226 -12.44 7.93 1.78
CA ILE A 226 -11.73 9.17 1.48
C ILE A 226 -12.56 10.41 1.84
N GLY A 227 -12.06 11.21 2.77
CA GLY A 227 -12.70 12.43 3.27
C GLY A 227 -13.84 12.19 4.26
N LYS A 228 -14.02 10.98 4.77
CA LYS A 228 -15.00 10.63 5.79
C LYS A 228 -14.38 10.38 7.17
N GLY A 229 -13.06 10.30 7.23
CA GLY A 229 -12.29 10.06 8.45
C GLY A 229 -11.67 11.33 9.04
N LYS A 230 -10.65 11.11 9.85
CA LYS A 230 -9.97 12.14 10.64
C LYS A 230 -8.78 12.79 9.93
N ILE A 231 -8.30 12.21 8.82
CA ILE A 231 -7.24 12.80 7.98
C ILE A 231 -7.83 13.94 7.14
N GLY A 232 -8.96 13.69 6.48
CA GLY A 232 -9.64 14.66 5.64
C GLY A 232 -8.99 14.87 4.26
N LEU A 233 -9.66 15.64 3.41
CA LEU A 233 -9.31 15.80 1.99
C LEU A 233 -7.97 16.49 1.68
N PRO A 234 -7.38 17.36 2.53
CA PRO A 234 -6.12 18.05 2.20
C PRO A 234 -4.97 17.09 1.89
N ALA A 235 -4.79 16.02 2.69
CA ALA A 235 -3.76 15.01 2.46
C ALA A 235 -3.90 14.36 1.09
N PHE A 236 -5.09 13.87 0.78
CA PHE A 236 -5.35 13.18 -0.49
C PHE A 236 -5.18 14.12 -1.68
N ARG A 237 -5.64 15.37 -1.56
CA ARG A 237 -5.43 16.39 -2.59
C ARG A 237 -3.94 16.66 -2.82
N PHE A 238 -3.15 16.75 -1.77
CA PHE A 238 -1.71 16.94 -1.87
C PHE A 238 -1.06 15.76 -2.61
N ILE A 239 -1.29 14.51 -2.15
CA ILE A 239 -0.70 13.31 -2.73
C ILE A 239 -1.10 13.15 -4.21
N MET A 240 -2.36 13.42 -4.55
CA MET A 240 -2.85 13.30 -5.93
C MET A 240 -2.29 14.36 -6.90
N ARG A 241 -1.75 15.47 -6.38
CA ARG A 241 -1.23 16.60 -7.19
C ARG A 241 0.27 16.73 -7.21
N ASP A 242 0.96 16.14 -6.24
CA ASP A 242 2.41 16.25 -6.15
C ASP A 242 3.08 15.44 -7.28
N ARG A 243 3.96 16.11 -8.03
CA ARG A 243 4.64 15.51 -9.19
C ARG A 243 5.52 14.33 -8.81
N ARG A 244 6.06 14.31 -7.58
CA ARG A 244 6.92 13.23 -7.07
C ARG A 244 6.15 11.89 -7.03
N PHE A 245 4.84 11.94 -6.79
CA PHE A 245 3.99 10.74 -6.68
C PHE A 245 3.26 10.40 -7.98
N ARG A 246 3.48 11.11 -9.08
CA ARG A 246 2.70 10.95 -10.31
C ARG A 246 2.71 9.50 -10.83
N ASN A 247 3.87 8.88 -10.83
CA ASN A 247 4.08 7.52 -11.35
C ASN A 247 4.01 6.43 -10.28
N ILE A 248 3.78 6.80 -9.01
CA ILE A 248 3.63 5.84 -7.92
C ILE A 248 2.18 5.37 -7.93
N PRO A 249 1.89 4.05 -8.03
CA PRO A 249 0.54 3.51 -7.95
C PRO A 249 -0.08 3.81 -6.58
N LYS A 250 -1.37 4.12 -6.61
CA LYS A 250 -2.18 4.42 -5.42
C LYS A 250 -3.37 3.50 -5.40
N VAL A 251 -3.61 2.83 -4.29
CA VAL A 251 -4.73 1.90 -4.13
C VAL A 251 -5.50 2.18 -2.85
N LEU A 252 -6.72 1.66 -2.79
CA LEU A 252 -7.64 1.79 -1.67
C LEU A 252 -7.74 0.46 -0.92
N GLU A 253 -7.72 0.52 0.41
CA GLU A 253 -8.05 -0.60 1.30
C GLU A 253 -9.23 -0.26 2.23
N THR A 254 -10.03 0.69 1.79
CA THR A 254 -11.24 1.12 2.49
C THR A 254 -12.28 0.00 2.57
N PRO A 255 -13.18 0.02 3.58
CA PRO A 255 -14.29 -0.92 3.65
C PRO A 255 -15.10 -0.93 2.36
N LYS A 256 -15.50 -2.14 1.90
CA LYS A 256 -16.23 -2.27 0.63
C LYS A 256 -17.14 -3.49 0.60
N GLY A 257 -18.25 -3.35 -0.12
CA GLY A 257 -19.13 -4.45 -0.49
C GLY A 257 -18.58 -5.27 -1.66
N LYS A 258 -19.26 -6.37 -1.98
CA LYS A 258 -18.91 -7.24 -3.11
C LYS A 258 -19.09 -6.55 -4.47
N ASP A 259 -19.95 -5.55 -4.55
CA ASP A 259 -20.28 -4.78 -5.75
C ASP A 259 -19.34 -3.60 -6.01
N LEU A 260 -18.35 -3.35 -5.13
CA LEU A 260 -17.32 -2.32 -5.23
C LEU A 260 -17.86 -0.88 -5.36
N ARG A 261 -19.12 -0.62 -4.95
CA ARG A 261 -19.73 0.72 -5.06
C ARG A 261 -18.96 1.77 -4.27
N GLU A 262 -18.49 1.40 -3.09
CA GLU A 262 -17.70 2.28 -2.22
C GLU A 262 -16.36 2.63 -2.88
N ASP A 263 -15.71 1.67 -3.53
CA ASP A 263 -14.48 1.94 -4.29
C ASP A 263 -14.74 2.94 -5.42
N VAL A 264 -15.85 2.82 -6.14
CA VAL A 264 -16.23 3.79 -7.21
C VAL A 264 -16.41 5.20 -6.64
N VAL A 265 -17.04 5.34 -5.47
CA VAL A 265 -17.22 6.64 -4.81
C VAL A 265 -15.87 7.23 -4.40
N ASN A 266 -15.00 6.44 -3.78
CA ASN A 266 -13.67 6.86 -3.36
C ASN A 266 -12.80 7.25 -4.57
N LEU A 267 -12.78 6.45 -5.64
CA LEU A 267 -12.06 6.75 -6.88
C LEU A 267 -12.54 8.06 -7.51
N ARG A 268 -13.84 8.30 -7.60
CA ARG A 268 -14.41 9.57 -8.09
C ARG A 268 -13.95 10.75 -7.24
N THR A 269 -13.89 10.59 -5.92
CA THR A 269 -13.40 11.62 -5.01
C THR A 269 -11.92 11.92 -5.29
N LEU A 270 -11.06 10.91 -5.39
CA LEU A 270 -9.64 11.07 -5.70
C LEU A 270 -9.42 11.71 -7.08
N HIS A 271 -10.18 11.33 -8.10
CA HIS A 271 -10.11 11.94 -9.42
C HIS A 271 -10.49 13.43 -9.40
N ARG A 272 -11.51 13.82 -8.62
CA ARG A 272 -11.83 15.25 -8.45
C ARG A 272 -10.69 16.00 -7.77
N LEU A 273 -10.05 15.40 -6.75
CA LEU A 273 -8.92 16.01 -6.05
C LEU A 273 -7.66 16.15 -6.93
N SER A 274 -7.46 15.26 -7.89
CA SER A 274 -6.31 15.32 -8.82
C SER A 274 -6.40 16.49 -9.81
N ARG A 275 -7.60 16.94 -10.16
CA ARG A 275 -7.82 18.05 -11.10
C ARG A 275 -7.27 19.34 -10.49
N ARG A 276 -6.44 20.08 -11.25
CA ARG A 276 -6.03 21.44 -10.88
C ARG A 276 -7.23 22.35 -10.98
N ILE A 277 -7.56 23.09 -9.92
CA ILE A 277 -8.48 24.20 -10.00
C ILE A 277 -7.80 25.23 -10.96
N PRO A 278 -8.43 25.63 -12.07
CA PRO A 278 -7.87 26.66 -12.93
C PRO A 278 -7.54 27.90 -12.08
N ARG A 279 -6.38 28.52 -12.31
CA ARG A 279 -5.93 29.70 -11.54
C ARG A 279 -6.96 30.85 -11.49
N TYR A 280 -7.86 30.88 -12.46
CA TYR A 280 -8.98 31.82 -12.53
C TYR A 280 -9.88 31.79 -11.29
N TYR A 281 -10.18 30.62 -10.73
CA TYR A 281 -11.02 30.49 -9.53
C TYR A 281 -10.29 30.77 -8.20
N LEU A 282 -8.96 30.92 -8.23
CA LEU A 282 -8.15 31.23 -7.05
C LEU A 282 -7.98 32.75 -6.82
N LYS A 283 -8.39 33.58 -7.77
CA LYS A 283 -8.37 35.03 -7.66
C LYS A 283 -9.80 35.54 -7.46
N GLY A 284 -10.39 35.33 -6.29
CA GLY A 284 -11.58 35.96 -5.69
C GLY A 284 -12.48 36.89 -6.57
N GLY A 285 -12.74 36.56 -7.82
CA GLY A 285 -13.68 37.28 -8.69
C GLY A 285 -15.01 36.51 -8.68
N ALA A 286 -16.05 37.06 -8.09
CA ALA A 286 -17.40 36.59 -8.29
C ALA A 286 -17.72 36.45 -9.78
N PRO A 287 -18.41 35.37 -10.21
CA PRO A 287 -18.82 35.24 -11.61
C PRO A 287 -19.83 36.36 -11.92
N GLY A 288 -19.45 37.27 -12.79
CA GLY A 288 -20.39 38.24 -13.32
C GLY A 288 -21.57 37.54 -13.97
N SER A 289 -22.77 37.89 -13.54
CA SER A 289 -24.04 37.49 -14.13
C SER A 289 -24.03 37.74 -15.63
N PRO A 290 -24.55 36.85 -16.49
CA PRO A 290 -24.68 37.09 -17.91
C PRO A 290 -25.66 38.26 -18.13
N ARG A 291 -25.21 39.35 -18.76
CA ARG A 291 -26.11 40.37 -19.23
C ARG A 291 -26.97 39.77 -20.35
N LEU A 292 -28.26 39.64 -20.07
CA LEU A 292 -29.27 39.44 -21.12
C LEU A 292 -29.20 40.64 -22.08
N ARG A 293 -28.80 40.40 -23.32
CA ARG A 293 -28.98 41.35 -24.40
C ARG A 293 -30.45 41.30 -24.80
N SER A 294 -31.16 42.39 -24.50
CA SER A 294 -32.42 42.72 -25.14
C SER A 294 -32.14 43.22 -26.54
N GLY A 295 -32.79 42.60 -27.51
CA GLY A 295 -32.81 42.98 -28.92
C GLY A 295 -33.65 41.97 -29.67
#